data_882bea747e00f586456169ced89ac9a3
#
_entry.id   882bea747e00f586456169ced89ac9a3
#
_cell.length_a   1.000
_cell.length_b   1.000
_cell.length_c   1.000
_cell.angle_alpha   90.00
_cell.angle_beta   90.00
_cell.angle_gamma   90.00
#
_symmetry.space_group_name_H-M   'P 1'
#
loop_
_entity.id
_entity.type
_entity.pdbx_description
1 polymer ?
#
loop_
_entity_poly.entity_id
_entity_poly.type
_entity_poly.pdbx_seq_one_letter_code
_entity_poly.pdbx_strand_id
1 'polypeptide(L)'
;MRIQINNNLSTPLFKQLIGQIKKAVMDGLLKPGDSLPSIRQLANDLELNHNTVAKAYRILERDSVIQTKGYRGTSIHGDAKQNSTVDLNDSITTKLNETIKSLRESGATDSEIRIAFSNVMKNQ
;
A
#
# COMPACT_ATOMS: atom_id res chain seq x y z
N MET A 1 10.25 9.60 -4.87
CA MET A 1 9.03 8.89 -4.41
C MET A 1 8.37 9.69 -3.31
N ARG A 2 7.09 9.87 -3.42
CA ARG A 2 6.32 10.58 -2.41
C ARG A 2 5.29 9.63 -1.80
N ILE A 3 5.42 9.36 -0.50
CA ILE A 3 4.53 8.47 0.22
C ILE A 3 3.49 9.30 0.97
N GLN A 4 2.22 8.96 0.78
CA GLN A 4 1.11 9.60 1.47
C GLN A 4 0.34 8.55 2.26
N ILE A 5 0.30 8.73 3.57
CA ILE A 5 -0.41 7.84 4.47
C ILE A 5 -1.74 8.46 4.84
N ASN A 6 -2.80 7.67 4.75
CA ASN A 6 -4.15 8.10 5.13
C ASN A 6 -4.62 7.31 6.36
N ASN A 7 -4.67 7.99 7.51
CA ASN A 7 -5.09 7.38 8.77
C ASN A 7 -6.59 7.03 8.80
N ASN A 8 -7.36 7.60 7.89
CA ASN A 8 -8.81 7.38 7.83
C ASN A 8 -9.21 6.16 6.99
N LEU A 9 -8.26 5.55 6.29
CA LEU A 9 -8.53 4.34 5.53
C LEU A 9 -8.59 3.13 6.46
N SER A 10 -9.42 2.15 6.09
CA SER A 10 -9.52 0.87 6.80
C SER A 10 -8.27 0.01 6.60
N THR A 11 -7.48 0.27 5.57
CA THR A 11 -6.24 -0.46 5.30
C THR A 11 -5.19 -0.11 6.36
N PRO A 12 -4.60 -1.12 7.03
CA PRO A 12 -3.52 -0.86 7.99
C PRO A 12 -2.38 -0.04 7.39
N LEU A 13 -1.76 0.81 8.20
CA LEU A 13 -0.72 1.73 7.75
C LEU A 13 0.47 1.01 7.10
N PHE A 14 0.88 -0.13 7.66
CA PHE A 14 1.99 -0.88 7.08
C PHE A 14 1.67 -1.42 5.67
N LYS A 15 0.42 -1.80 5.42
CA LYS A 15 -0.02 -2.25 4.11
C LYS A 15 -0.07 -1.11 3.10
N GLN A 16 -0.48 0.08 3.54
CA GLN A 16 -0.44 1.28 2.70
C GLN A 16 0.98 1.58 2.26
N LEU A 17 1.93 1.49 3.18
CA LEU A 17 3.34 1.74 2.90
C LEU A 17 3.89 0.72 1.91
N ILE A 18 3.61 -0.57 2.12
CA ILE A 18 4.01 -1.64 1.20
C ILE A 18 3.45 -1.39 -0.20
N GLY A 19 2.16 -1.09 -0.29
CA GLY A 19 1.48 -0.85 -1.57
C GLY A 19 2.05 0.32 -2.33
N GLN A 20 2.36 1.42 -1.65
CA GLN A 20 2.91 2.61 -2.30
C GLN A 20 4.34 2.38 -2.80
N ILE A 21 5.16 1.65 -2.06
CA ILE A 21 6.52 1.32 -2.50
C ILE A 21 6.46 0.40 -3.72
N LYS A 22 5.63 -0.64 -3.68
CA LYS A 22 5.44 -1.54 -4.82
C LYS A 22 4.93 -0.80 -6.06
N LYS A 23 3.98 0.11 -5.87
CA LYS A 23 3.44 0.90 -6.97
C LYS A 23 4.53 1.80 -7.58
N ALA A 24 5.33 2.44 -6.75
CA ALA A 24 6.42 3.28 -7.24
C ALA A 24 7.44 2.47 -8.05
N VAL A 25 7.71 1.22 -7.64
CA VAL A 25 8.56 0.31 -8.40
C VAL A 25 7.92 -0.03 -9.75
N MET A 26 6.64 -0.38 -9.75
CA MET A 26 5.92 -0.73 -10.99
C MET A 26 5.83 0.45 -11.95
N ASP A 27 5.67 1.66 -11.44
CA ASP A 27 5.58 2.88 -12.25
C ASP A 27 6.96 3.39 -12.72
N GLY A 28 8.03 2.73 -12.31
CA GLY A 28 9.39 3.12 -12.69
C GLY A 28 9.95 4.31 -11.93
N LEU A 29 9.27 4.77 -10.88
CA LEU A 29 9.75 5.86 -10.02
C LEU A 29 10.87 5.38 -9.10
N LEU A 30 10.86 4.12 -8.72
CA LEU A 30 11.93 3.46 -7.96
C LEU A 30 12.52 2.37 -8.83
N LYS A 31 13.83 2.43 -9.03
CA LYS A 31 14.56 1.49 -9.89
C LYS A 31 15.47 0.61 -9.04
N PRO A 32 15.84 -0.57 -9.54
CA PRO A 32 16.82 -1.42 -8.84
C PRO A 32 18.07 -0.62 -8.47
N GLY A 33 18.48 -0.78 -7.21
CA GLY A 33 19.65 -0.07 -6.67
C GLY A 33 19.34 1.30 -6.07
N ASP A 34 18.18 1.87 -6.30
CA ASP A 34 17.80 3.15 -5.69
C ASP A 34 17.75 3.02 -4.17
N SER A 35 18.29 4.01 -3.48
CA SER A 35 18.30 4.04 -2.02
C SER A 35 16.95 4.40 -1.46
N LEU A 36 16.58 3.74 -0.36
CA LEU A 36 15.42 4.11 0.45
C LEU A 36 15.89 4.72 1.77
N PRO A 37 15.08 5.58 2.38
CA PRO A 37 15.40 6.09 3.71
C PRO A 37 15.44 4.94 4.72
N SER A 38 16.19 5.14 5.81
CA SER A 38 16.20 4.19 6.92
C SER A 38 14.81 4.11 7.55
N ILE A 39 14.56 3.02 8.30
CA ILE A 39 13.29 2.86 9.05
C ILE A 39 13.06 4.08 9.94
N ARG A 40 14.07 4.50 10.68
CA ARG A 40 13.97 5.65 11.58
C ARG A 40 13.63 6.93 10.83
N GLN A 41 14.32 7.19 9.73
CA GLN A 41 14.09 8.40 8.95
C GLN A 41 12.69 8.42 8.35
N LEU A 42 12.26 7.32 7.75
CA LEU A 42 10.94 7.25 7.14
C LEU A 42 9.83 7.37 8.18
N ALA A 43 9.99 6.72 9.34
CA ALA A 43 9.03 6.84 10.43
C ALA A 43 8.90 8.30 10.91
N ASN A 44 10.02 9.01 11.04
CA ASN A 44 10.02 10.42 11.42
C ASN A 44 9.36 11.27 10.34
N ASP A 45 9.70 11.06 9.07
CA ASP A 45 9.17 11.84 7.96
C ASP A 45 7.66 11.69 7.80
N LEU A 46 7.14 10.49 8.04
CA LEU A 46 5.71 10.19 7.90
C LEU A 46 4.94 10.30 9.21
N GLU A 47 5.63 10.62 10.31
CA GLU A 47 5.04 10.66 11.64
C GLU A 47 4.34 9.35 12.02
N LEU A 48 4.99 8.23 11.68
CA LEU A 48 4.50 6.89 11.97
C LEU A 48 5.29 6.26 13.10
N ASN A 49 4.65 5.25 13.73
CA ASN A 49 5.34 4.41 14.68
C ASN A 49 6.49 3.68 13.99
N HIS A 50 7.63 3.64 14.64
CA HIS A 50 8.84 2.98 14.15
C HIS A 50 8.57 1.50 13.78
N ASN A 51 7.75 0.81 14.60
CA ASN A 51 7.41 -0.58 14.36
C ASN A 51 6.55 -0.79 13.11
N THR A 52 5.73 0.19 12.74
CA THR A 52 4.91 0.13 11.51
C THR A 52 5.81 0.11 10.28
N VAL A 53 6.79 1.00 10.24
CA VAL A 53 7.74 1.07 9.12
C VAL A 53 8.64 -0.19 9.11
N ALA A 54 9.10 -0.63 10.28
CA ALA A 54 9.91 -1.84 10.39
C ALA A 54 9.16 -3.06 9.86
N LYS A 55 7.88 -3.19 10.17
CA LYS A 55 7.05 -4.30 9.69
C LYS A 55 6.92 -4.26 8.17
N ALA A 56 6.66 -3.08 7.60
CA ALA A 56 6.56 -2.92 6.15
C ALA A 56 7.88 -3.29 5.45
N TYR A 57 9.00 -2.80 5.96
CA TYR A 57 10.31 -3.09 5.38
C TYR A 57 10.65 -4.57 5.47
N ARG A 58 10.32 -5.22 6.59
CA ARG A 58 10.57 -6.65 6.77
C ARG A 58 9.81 -7.49 5.74
N ILE A 59 8.55 -7.12 5.48
CA ILE A 59 7.74 -7.81 4.47
C ILE A 59 8.28 -7.56 3.06
N LEU A 60 8.65 -6.32 2.75
CA LEU A 60 9.23 -5.98 1.44
C LEU A 60 10.56 -6.70 1.22
N GLU A 61 11.37 -6.84 2.26
CA GLU A 61 12.64 -7.57 2.18
C GLU A 61 12.40 -9.07 2.00
N ARG A 62 11.44 -9.64 2.73
CA ARG A 62 11.04 -11.04 2.58
C ARG A 62 10.61 -11.34 1.13
N ASP A 63 9.88 -10.39 0.51
CA ASP A 63 9.35 -10.55 -0.84
C ASP A 63 10.36 -10.14 -1.92
N SER A 64 11.59 -9.80 -1.53
CA SER A 64 12.66 -9.39 -2.46
C SER A 64 12.29 -8.16 -3.30
N VAL A 65 11.61 -7.22 -2.68
CA VAL A 65 11.33 -5.89 -3.27
C VAL A 65 12.43 -4.91 -2.85
N ILE A 66 12.91 -5.04 -1.61
CA ILE A 66 14.03 -4.26 -1.09
C ILE A 66 15.10 -5.18 -0.54
N GLN A 67 16.29 -4.66 -0.36
CA GLN A 67 17.39 -5.38 0.26
C GLN A 67 18.16 -4.44 1.18
N THR A 68 18.66 -4.99 2.29
CA THR A 68 19.51 -4.27 3.23
C THR A 68 20.92 -4.83 3.10
N LYS A 69 21.88 -3.97 2.85
CA LYS A 69 23.29 -4.36 2.69
C LYS A 69 24.17 -3.67 3.73
N GLY A 70 24.00 -4.04 4.98
CA GLY A 70 24.83 -3.56 6.07
C GLY A 70 24.95 -2.03 6.08
N TYR A 71 26.17 -1.51 6.05
CA TYR A 71 26.43 -0.08 6.10
C TYR A 71 25.95 0.70 4.85
N ARG A 72 25.63 0.01 3.76
CA ARG A 72 25.10 0.65 2.55
C ARG A 72 23.62 0.98 2.66
N GLY A 73 22.97 0.55 3.75
CA GLY A 73 21.58 0.84 4.00
C GLY A 73 20.64 -0.02 3.15
N THR A 74 19.44 0.51 2.92
CA THR A 74 18.37 -0.18 2.24
C THR A 74 18.20 0.36 0.82
N SER A 75 18.04 -0.54 -0.13
CA SER A 75 17.86 -0.18 -1.54
C SER A 75 16.83 -1.08 -2.22
N ILE A 76 16.39 -0.68 -3.41
CA ILE A 76 15.47 -1.46 -4.21
C ILE A 76 16.19 -2.69 -4.76
N HIS A 77 15.58 -3.86 -4.57
CA HIS A 77 16.12 -5.13 -5.04
C HIS A 77 16.13 -5.20 -6.56
N GLY A 78 17.10 -5.96 -7.12
CA GLY A 78 17.20 -6.15 -8.57
C GLY A 78 15.94 -6.73 -9.21
N ASP A 79 15.23 -7.58 -8.47
CA ASP A 79 14.01 -8.24 -8.94
C ASP A 79 12.73 -7.56 -8.44
N ALA A 80 12.86 -6.33 -7.95
CA ALA A 80 11.73 -5.63 -7.31
C ALA A 80 10.51 -5.52 -8.20
N LYS A 81 10.68 -5.20 -9.47
CA LYS A 81 9.56 -5.03 -10.39
C LYS A 81 8.75 -6.31 -10.55
N GLN A 82 9.45 -7.43 -10.73
CA GLN A 82 8.84 -8.74 -10.84
C GLN A 82 8.09 -9.12 -9.57
N ASN A 83 8.60 -8.70 -8.41
CA ASN A 83 8.08 -9.05 -7.09
C ASN A 83 7.09 -8.01 -6.54
N SER A 84 6.80 -6.95 -7.29
CA SER A 84 5.92 -5.86 -6.86
C SER A 84 4.52 -5.93 -7.47
N THR A 85 4.16 -7.04 -8.09
CA THR A 85 2.80 -7.22 -8.63
C THR A 85 1.78 -7.02 -7.51
N VAL A 86 0.81 -6.14 -7.80
CA VAL A 86 -0.27 -5.87 -6.86
C VAL A 86 -1.28 -7.01 -6.94
N ASP A 87 -1.71 -7.53 -5.80
CA ASP A 87 -2.84 -8.45 -5.76
C ASP A 87 -4.11 -7.63 -6.05
N LEU A 88 -4.64 -7.79 -7.26
CA LEU A 88 -5.83 -7.06 -7.69
C LEU A 88 -7.04 -7.36 -6.82
N ASN A 89 -7.17 -8.59 -6.35
CA ASN A 89 -8.27 -8.97 -5.47
C ASN A 89 -8.23 -8.18 -4.16
N ASP A 90 -7.06 -8.07 -3.53
CA ASP A 90 -6.90 -7.27 -2.30
C ASP A 90 -7.21 -5.79 -2.56
N SER A 91 -6.73 -5.25 -3.68
CA SER A 91 -6.96 -3.85 -4.04
C SER A 91 -8.46 -3.58 -4.25
N ILE A 92 -9.15 -4.44 -4.96
CA ILE A 92 -10.59 -4.33 -5.22
C ILE A 92 -11.36 -4.43 -3.90
N THR A 93 -11.05 -5.42 -3.08
CA THR A 93 -11.72 -5.62 -1.79
C THR A 93 -11.55 -4.41 -0.89
N THR A 94 -10.34 -3.85 -0.81
CA THR A 94 -10.07 -2.66 0.00
C THR A 94 -10.91 -1.47 -0.45
N LYS A 95 -10.94 -1.20 -1.76
CA LYS A 95 -11.72 -0.08 -2.31
C LYS A 95 -13.22 -0.26 -2.10
N LEU A 96 -13.73 -1.48 -2.27
CA LEU A 96 -15.13 -1.77 -2.02
C LEU A 96 -15.48 -1.59 -0.55
N ASN A 97 -14.63 -2.06 0.36
CA ASN A 97 -14.87 -1.89 1.80
C ASN A 97 -14.93 -0.42 2.19
N GLU A 98 -14.05 0.40 1.67
CA GLU A 98 -14.03 1.84 1.93
C GLU A 98 -15.29 2.52 1.41
N THR A 99 -15.71 2.16 0.20
CA THR A 99 -16.92 2.71 -0.42
C THR A 99 -18.16 2.32 0.37
N ILE A 100 -18.27 1.05 0.75
CA ILE A 100 -19.41 0.55 1.53
C ILE A 100 -19.49 1.25 2.87
N LYS A 101 -18.35 1.41 3.55
CA LYS A 101 -18.29 2.12 4.83
C LYS A 101 -18.78 3.56 4.68
N SER A 102 -18.32 4.26 3.65
CA SER A 102 -18.74 5.63 3.37
C SER A 102 -20.25 5.73 3.12
N LEU A 103 -20.81 4.79 2.35
CA LEU A 103 -22.25 4.75 2.07
C LEU A 103 -23.07 4.50 3.32
N ARG A 104 -22.64 3.60 4.19
CA ARG A 104 -23.31 3.33 5.47
C ARG A 104 -23.29 4.56 6.38
N GLU A 105 -22.19 5.27 6.43
CA GLU A 105 -22.06 6.51 7.20
C GLU A 105 -23.00 7.58 6.68
N SER A 106 -23.33 7.57 5.39
CA SER A 106 -24.31 8.47 4.77
C SER A 106 -25.74 8.02 4.98
N GLY A 107 -25.97 6.89 5.63
CA GLY A 107 -27.30 6.39 5.95
C GLY A 107 -27.84 5.32 5.01
N ALA A 108 -27.06 4.86 4.03
CA ALA A 108 -27.52 3.81 3.12
C ALA A 108 -27.62 2.46 3.84
N THR A 109 -28.66 1.73 3.56
CA THR A 109 -28.84 0.35 4.06
C THR A 109 -28.09 -0.63 3.18
N ASP A 110 -27.79 -1.82 3.71
CA ASP A 110 -27.10 -2.85 2.94
C ASP A 110 -27.93 -3.27 1.70
N SER A 111 -29.25 -3.33 1.81
CA SER A 111 -30.12 -3.63 0.67
C SER A 111 -30.02 -2.58 -0.42
N GLU A 112 -30.00 -1.32 -0.04
CA GLU A 112 -29.84 -0.21 -0.99
C GLU A 112 -28.50 -0.29 -1.71
N ILE A 113 -27.43 -0.59 -0.96
CA ILE A 113 -26.09 -0.74 -1.52
C ILE A 113 -26.03 -1.89 -2.52
N ARG A 114 -26.60 -3.06 -2.17
CA ARG A 114 -26.61 -4.23 -3.07
C ARG A 114 -27.38 -3.96 -4.35
N ILE A 115 -28.53 -3.33 -4.25
CA ILE A 115 -29.36 -3.01 -5.41
C ILE A 115 -28.65 -2.02 -6.32
N ALA A 116 -28.09 -0.95 -5.74
CA ALA A 116 -27.35 0.07 -6.50
C ALA A 116 -26.13 -0.53 -7.17
N PHE A 117 -25.37 -1.36 -6.46
CA PHE A 117 -24.19 -2.04 -7.01
C PHE A 117 -24.57 -2.90 -8.21
N SER A 118 -25.62 -3.70 -8.08
CA SER A 118 -26.11 -4.56 -9.15
C SER A 118 -26.50 -3.74 -10.39
N ASN A 119 -27.20 -2.61 -10.19
CA ASN A 119 -27.60 -1.74 -11.28
C ASN A 119 -26.40 -1.09 -11.97
N VAL A 120 -25.43 -0.62 -11.19
CA VAL A 120 -24.20 -0.02 -11.74
C VAL A 120 -23.45 -1.05 -12.58
N MET A 121 -23.33 -2.30 -12.09
CA MET A 121 -22.66 -3.36 -12.84
C MET A 121 -23.35 -3.68 -14.16
N LYS A 122 -24.68 -3.65 -14.19
CA LYS A 122 -25.45 -3.91 -15.42
C LYS A 122 -25.27 -2.83 -16.48
N ASN A 123 -24.98 -1.60 -16.07
CA ASN A 123 -24.90 -0.44 -16.96
C ASN A 123 -23.48 -0.19 -17.49
N GLN A 124 -22.52 -1.05 -17.14
CA GLN A 124 -21.15 -0.93 -17.63
C GLN A 124 -20.92 -1.60 -19.00
#